data_aafc83d2bf3b19c4ed975207f6a6fa6c
#
_entry.id   aafc83d2bf3b19c4ed975207f6a6fa6c
#
_cell.length_a   1.000
_cell.length_b   1.000
_cell.length_c   1.000
_cell.angle_alpha   90.00
_cell.angle_beta   90.00
_cell.angle_gamma   90.00
#
_symmetry.space_group_name_H-M   'P 1'
#
loop_
_entity.id
_entity.type
_entity.pdbx_description
1 polymer ?
#
loop_
_entity_poly.entity_id
_entity_poly.type
_entity_poly.pdbx_seq_one_letter_code
_entity_poly.pdbx_strand_id
1 'polypeptide(L)'
;GYGTERKVQINKIKRNIRNGIKYDFLYSESSTMPTLLTEKNHLPRYPFLDFSFFKFCKKNGIKIGLFYRDIQWKFSVYRDNVSWYKKCFSIPMYRYDLRQYKKLLNVFYLPTDEMRAYLKEYPELLNICAEYDVDAVQAISDLTAKKLEILYVGGIDRIYDLTVFFQAMQQMPDQVHAYVCCREKDFCK
;
A
#
# COMPACT_ATOMS: atom_id res chain seq x y z
N GLY A 1 3.68 -0.47 13.61
CA GLY A 1 4.19 -0.93 14.90
C GLY A 1 4.18 -2.45 15.01
N TYR A 2 4.95 -2.99 15.92
CA TYR A 2 4.99 -4.44 16.15
C TYR A 2 3.68 -4.94 16.78
N GLY A 3 3.39 -6.23 16.64
CA GLY A 3 2.11 -6.80 17.04
C GLY A 3 1.71 -6.55 18.48
N THR A 4 2.66 -6.50 19.41
CA THR A 4 2.37 -6.19 20.82
C THR A 4 1.87 -4.75 21.00
N GLU A 5 2.56 -3.78 20.40
CA GLU A 5 2.16 -2.37 20.42
C GLU A 5 0.81 -2.17 19.72
N ARG A 6 0.68 -2.78 18.55
CA ARG A 6 -0.56 -2.76 17.77
C ARG A 6 -1.74 -3.33 18.58
N LYS A 7 -1.53 -4.44 19.28
CA LYS A 7 -2.54 -5.04 20.17
C LYS A 7 -2.96 -4.10 21.30
N VAL A 8 -2.02 -3.40 21.92
CA VAL A 8 -2.30 -2.41 22.97
C VAL A 8 -3.17 -1.29 22.42
N GLN A 9 -2.81 -0.71 21.28
CA GLN A 9 -3.56 0.37 20.64
C GLN A 9 -4.96 -0.08 20.20
N ILE A 10 -5.07 -1.24 19.58
CA ILE A 10 -6.36 -1.83 19.20
C ILE A 10 -7.26 -2.03 20.42
N ASN A 11 -6.73 -2.52 21.52
CA ASN A 11 -7.51 -2.72 22.74
C ASN A 11 -7.96 -1.39 23.34
N LYS A 12 -7.13 -0.33 23.26
CA LYS A 12 -7.51 1.03 23.67
C LYS A 12 -8.67 1.54 22.81
N ILE A 13 -8.59 1.42 21.49
CA ILE A 13 -9.65 1.85 20.57
C ILE A 13 -10.93 1.06 20.83
N LYS A 14 -10.85 -0.26 20.98
CA LYS A 14 -12.03 -1.09 21.31
C LYS A 14 -12.69 -0.68 22.61
N ARG A 15 -11.91 -0.27 23.63
CA ARG A 15 -12.43 0.26 24.89
C ARG A 15 -13.15 1.60 24.68
N ASN A 16 -12.54 2.50 23.90
CA ASN A 16 -13.15 3.79 23.59
C ASN A 16 -14.53 3.61 22.93
N ILE A 17 -14.61 2.71 21.93
CA ILE A 17 -15.87 2.42 21.23
C ILE A 17 -16.92 1.85 22.21
N ARG A 18 -16.52 0.93 23.10
CA ARG A 18 -17.43 0.37 24.13
C ARG A 18 -17.91 1.43 25.14
N ASN A 19 -17.09 2.44 25.39
CA ASN A 19 -17.41 3.57 26.25
C ASN A 19 -18.22 4.68 25.54
N GLY A 20 -18.70 4.42 24.33
CA GLY A 20 -19.58 5.33 23.61
C GLY A 20 -18.88 6.35 22.69
N ILE A 21 -17.54 6.31 22.57
CA ILE A 21 -16.83 7.15 21.59
C ILE A 21 -17.17 6.64 20.20
N LYS A 22 -17.73 7.53 19.37
CA LYS A 22 -18.08 7.23 17.98
C LYS A 22 -16.92 7.55 17.05
N TYR A 23 -16.67 6.65 16.10
CA TYR A 23 -15.78 6.83 14.98
C TYR A 23 -16.58 6.58 13.70
N ASP A 24 -16.53 7.49 12.75
CA ASP A 24 -17.30 7.39 11.51
C ASP A 24 -16.58 6.50 10.49
N PHE A 25 -15.24 6.51 10.51
CA PHE A 25 -14.42 5.90 9.49
C PHE A 25 -13.11 5.37 10.08
N LEU A 26 -12.68 4.23 9.58
CA LEU A 26 -11.35 3.65 9.80
C LEU A 26 -10.58 3.62 8.47
N TYR A 27 -9.47 4.34 8.38
CA TYR A 27 -8.51 4.20 7.29
C TYR A 27 -7.37 3.31 7.71
N SER A 28 -6.97 2.40 6.83
CA SER A 28 -5.84 1.50 7.03
C SER A 28 -5.02 1.35 5.76
N GLU A 29 -3.74 1.06 5.91
CA GLU A 29 -2.85 0.70 4.81
C GLU A 29 -2.40 -0.74 4.97
N SER A 30 -2.32 -1.47 3.85
CA SER A 30 -1.70 -2.79 3.85
C SER A 30 -0.18 -2.66 3.96
N SER A 31 0.45 -3.65 4.56
CA SER A 31 1.90 -3.83 4.44
C SER A 31 2.24 -4.42 3.07
N THR A 32 3.50 -4.28 2.64
CA THR A 32 4.05 -5.03 1.49
C THR A 32 4.12 -6.54 1.77
N MET A 33 4.12 -6.93 3.04
CA MET A 33 4.03 -8.32 3.47
C MET A 33 2.57 -8.68 3.81
N PRO A 34 2.19 -9.97 3.74
CA PRO A 34 0.89 -10.42 4.24
C PRO A 34 0.67 -9.98 5.69
N THR A 35 -0.57 -9.65 6.04
CA THR A 35 -0.94 -9.19 7.40
C THR A 35 -0.44 -10.13 8.50
N LEU A 36 -0.43 -11.43 8.22
CA LEU A 36 0.06 -12.47 9.14
C LEU A 36 1.58 -12.43 9.36
N LEU A 37 2.37 -11.86 8.45
CA LEU A 37 3.83 -11.88 8.45
C LEU A 37 4.46 -10.51 8.74
N THR A 38 3.71 -9.58 9.31
CA THR A 38 4.17 -8.19 9.55
C THR A 38 5.08 -8.03 10.77
N GLU A 39 5.31 -9.09 11.55
CA GLU A 39 6.25 -9.07 12.66
C GLU A 39 7.71 -9.00 12.18
N LYS A 40 8.60 -8.49 13.04
CA LYS A 40 10.04 -8.34 12.72
C LYS A 40 10.72 -9.65 12.32
N ASN A 41 10.27 -10.76 12.89
CA ASN A 41 10.79 -12.10 12.61
C ASN A 41 9.95 -12.85 11.55
N HIS A 42 8.96 -12.18 10.92
CA HIS A 42 8.03 -12.74 9.95
C HIS A 42 7.23 -13.97 10.47
N LEU A 43 7.09 -14.11 11.79
CA LEU A 43 6.26 -15.14 12.40
C LEU A 43 4.92 -14.56 12.85
N PRO A 44 3.82 -15.29 12.68
CA PRO A 44 2.47 -14.81 13.03
C PRO A 44 2.26 -14.82 14.54
N ARG A 45 2.63 -13.74 15.23
CA ARG A 45 2.45 -13.63 16.68
C ARG A 45 1.00 -13.43 17.10
N TYR A 46 0.26 -12.63 16.32
CA TYR A 46 -1.16 -12.33 16.53
C TYR A 46 -1.92 -12.43 15.20
N PRO A 47 -2.10 -13.65 14.68
CA PRO A 47 -2.52 -13.88 13.30
C PRO A 47 -3.90 -13.30 12.93
N PHE A 48 -4.79 -13.13 13.92
CA PHE A 48 -6.15 -12.65 13.67
C PHE A 48 -6.41 -11.26 14.24
N LEU A 49 -5.39 -10.58 14.74
CA LEU A 49 -5.54 -9.30 15.44
C LEU A 49 -6.22 -8.23 14.57
N ASP A 50 -5.69 -8.00 13.38
CA ASP A 50 -6.13 -6.92 12.50
C ASP A 50 -7.52 -7.22 11.92
N PHE A 51 -7.74 -8.41 11.40
CA PHE A 51 -9.05 -8.80 10.86
C PHE A 51 -10.15 -8.91 11.94
N SER A 52 -9.79 -9.32 13.16
CA SER A 52 -10.72 -9.29 14.29
C SER A 52 -11.09 -7.86 14.69
N PHE A 53 -10.15 -6.93 14.54
CA PHE A 53 -10.40 -5.52 14.77
C PHE A 53 -11.29 -4.91 13.68
N PHE A 54 -11.03 -5.19 12.41
CA PHE A 54 -11.89 -4.75 11.31
C PHE A 54 -13.31 -5.30 11.48
N LYS A 55 -13.45 -6.59 11.83
CA LYS A 55 -14.76 -7.19 12.11
C LYS A 55 -15.47 -6.50 13.28
N PHE A 56 -14.72 -6.11 14.33
CA PHE A 56 -15.28 -5.38 15.46
C PHE A 56 -15.74 -3.96 15.02
N CYS A 57 -14.93 -3.23 14.26
CA CYS A 57 -15.30 -1.92 13.73
C CYS A 57 -16.56 -1.99 12.86
N LYS A 58 -16.60 -2.94 11.92
CA LYS A 58 -17.78 -3.16 11.06
C LYS A 58 -19.04 -3.44 11.84
N LYS A 59 -18.97 -4.27 12.92
CA LYS A 59 -20.11 -4.55 13.82
C LYS A 59 -20.60 -3.32 14.58
N ASN A 60 -19.74 -2.33 14.80
CA ASN A 60 -20.09 -1.06 15.45
C ASN A 60 -20.43 0.05 14.45
N GLY A 61 -20.72 -0.27 13.20
CA GLY A 61 -21.14 0.68 12.18
C GLY A 61 -20.02 1.54 11.58
N ILE A 62 -18.76 1.29 11.94
CA ILE A 62 -17.60 2.05 11.44
C ILE A 62 -17.27 1.57 10.04
N LYS A 63 -17.29 2.47 9.07
CA LYS A 63 -16.88 2.16 7.68
C LYS A 63 -15.38 2.00 7.60
N ILE A 64 -14.92 1.08 6.76
CA ILE A 64 -13.51 0.71 6.65
C ILE A 64 -13.02 0.91 5.23
N GLY A 65 -12.03 1.78 5.06
CA GLY A 65 -11.27 1.95 3.83
C GLY A 65 -9.85 1.42 4.00
N LEU A 66 -9.34 0.74 2.99
CA LEU A 66 -7.97 0.20 2.99
C LEU A 66 -7.25 0.57 1.71
N PHE A 67 -6.07 1.17 1.86
CA PHE A 67 -5.12 1.36 0.78
C PHE A 67 -4.27 0.11 0.61
N TYR A 68 -4.44 -0.58 -0.52
CA TYR A 68 -3.70 -1.80 -0.85
C TYR A 68 -2.43 -1.44 -1.60
N ARG A 69 -1.35 -1.38 -0.87
CA ARG A 69 -0.10 -0.75 -1.23
C ARG A 69 0.61 -1.41 -2.40
N ASP A 70 0.57 -2.74 -2.52
CA ASP A 70 1.45 -3.46 -3.43
C ASP A 70 0.91 -4.86 -3.75
N ILE A 71 1.14 -5.28 -5.00
CA ILE A 71 0.83 -6.63 -5.51
C ILE A 71 2.09 -7.35 -6.00
N GLN A 72 3.27 -6.99 -5.48
CA GLN A 72 4.57 -7.52 -5.91
C GLN A 72 4.61 -9.05 -6.03
N TRP A 73 3.87 -9.76 -5.16
CA TRP A 73 3.80 -11.22 -5.15
C TRP A 73 3.19 -11.84 -6.42
N LYS A 74 2.55 -11.04 -7.28
CA LYS A 74 2.02 -11.46 -8.58
C LYS A 74 3.03 -11.33 -9.71
N PHE A 75 4.11 -10.56 -9.53
CA PHE A 75 5.11 -10.32 -10.57
C PHE A 75 6.25 -11.34 -10.57
N SER A 76 6.92 -11.46 -11.74
CA SER A 76 8.09 -12.33 -11.91
C SER A 76 9.23 -11.98 -10.95
N VAL A 77 9.47 -10.69 -10.71
CA VAL A 77 10.50 -10.21 -9.77
C VAL A 77 10.37 -10.86 -8.39
N TYR A 78 9.15 -10.98 -7.88
CA TYR A 78 8.93 -11.68 -6.61
C TYR A 78 9.19 -13.17 -6.73
N ARG A 79 8.75 -13.79 -7.86
CA ARG A 79 8.96 -15.22 -8.11
C ARG A 79 10.42 -15.59 -8.23
N ASP A 80 11.23 -14.71 -8.80
CA ASP A 80 12.64 -14.97 -9.09
C ASP A 80 13.55 -14.69 -7.87
N ASN A 81 13.17 -13.71 -7.03
CA ASN A 81 13.99 -13.28 -5.88
C ASN A 81 13.59 -13.92 -4.54
N VAL A 82 12.41 -14.55 -4.43
CA VAL A 82 11.95 -15.19 -3.20
C VAL A 82 12.08 -16.70 -3.28
N SER A 83 12.70 -17.31 -2.28
CA SER A 83 12.87 -18.77 -2.19
C SER A 83 11.53 -19.50 -2.26
N TRP A 84 11.48 -20.66 -2.93
CA TRP A 84 10.26 -21.41 -3.18
C TRP A 84 9.46 -21.72 -1.91
N TYR A 85 10.13 -22.11 -0.82
CA TYR A 85 9.47 -22.43 0.45
C TYR A 85 8.80 -21.20 1.08
N LYS A 86 9.42 -20.01 0.97
CA LYS A 86 8.79 -18.74 1.42
C LYS A 86 7.53 -18.43 0.61
N LYS A 87 7.57 -18.69 -0.70
CA LYS A 87 6.41 -18.50 -1.58
C LYS A 87 5.26 -19.42 -1.21
N CYS A 88 5.55 -20.69 -0.86
CA CYS A 88 4.53 -21.64 -0.42
C CYS A 88 3.73 -21.16 0.80
N PHE A 89 4.34 -20.35 1.67
CA PHE A 89 3.64 -19.76 2.81
C PHE A 89 3.04 -18.38 2.51
N SER A 90 3.79 -17.49 1.86
CA SER A 90 3.38 -16.10 1.67
C SER A 90 2.23 -15.94 0.68
N ILE A 91 2.23 -16.68 -0.44
CA ILE A 91 1.19 -16.55 -1.47
C ILE A 91 -0.21 -16.93 -0.93
N PRO A 92 -0.41 -18.06 -0.22
CA PRO A 92 -1.68 -18.34 0.41
C PRO A 92 -2.12 -17.26 1.42
N MET A 93 -1.18 -16.64 2.13
CA MET A 93 -1.48 -15.56 3.08
C MET A 93 -1.91 -14.27 2.38
N TYR A 94 -1.29 -13.87 1.27
CA TYR A 94 -1.77 -12.76 0.44
C TYR A 94 -3.20 -13.01 -0.08
N ARG A 95 -3.46 -14.23 -0.56
CA ARG A 95 -4.81 -14.62 -1.01
C ARG A 95 -5.81 -14.63 0.13
N TYR A 96 -5.39 -15.02 1.34
CA TYR A 96 -6.21 -14.95 2.53
C TYR A 96 -6.57 -13.51 2.87
N ASP A 97 -5.60 -12.59 2.85
CA ASP A 97 -5.82 -11.17 3.10
C ASP A 97 -6.88 -10.60 2.13
N LEU A 98 -6.73 -10.83 0.83
CA LEU A 98 -7.70 -10.36 -0.18
C LEU A 98 -9.10 -10.93 0.07
N ARG A 99 -9.21 -12.20 0.51
CA ARG A 99 -10.49 -12.82 0.89
C ARG A 99 -11.11 -12.19 2.14
N GLN A 100 -10.29 -11.72 3.09
CA GLN A 100 -10.79 -10.99 4.26
C GLN A 100 -11.20 -9.57 3.89
N TYR A 101 -10.40 -8.88 3.08
CA TYR A 101 -10.70 -7.53 2.62
C TYR A 101 -12.05 -7.45 1.92
N LYS A 102 -12.36 -8.34 0.98
CA LYS A 102 -13.66 -8.35 0.30
C LYS A 102 -14.87 -8.48 1.23
N LYS A 103 -14.69 -9.10 2.41
CA LYS A 103 -15.76 -9.29 3.41
C LYS A 103 -15.90 -8.14 4.39
N LEU A 104 -14.82 -7.40 4.63
CA LEU A 104 -14.71 -6.48 5.75
C LEU A 104 -14.71 -5.01 5.31
N LEU A 105 -14.16 -4.69 4.14
CA LEU A 105 -14.02 -3.33 3.68
C LEU A 105 -15.31 -2.75 3.10
N ASN A 106 -15.40 -1.42 3.15
CA ASN A 106 -16.38 -0.62 2.45
C ASN A 106 -15.77 0.04 1.21
N VAL A 107 -14.48 0.43 1.29
CA VAL A 107 -13.74 1.04 0.19
C VAL A 107 -12.35 0.41 0.10
N PHE A 108 -11.93 0.14 -1.13
CA PHE A 108 -10.62 -0.41 -1.44
C PHE A 108 -9.87 0.57 -2.34
N TYR A 109 -8.73 1.07 -1.87
CA TYR A 109 -7.90 2.01 -2.62
C TYR A 109 -6.73 1.27 -3.25
N LEU A 110 -6.47 1.52 -4.51
CA LEU A 110 -5.30 1.04 -5.24
C LEU A 110 -4.37 2.21 -5.56
N PRO A 111 -3.06 2.01 -5.64
CA PRO A 111 -2.10 3.05 -6.07
C PRO A 111 -2.31 3.52 -7.50
N THR A 112 -2.70 2.61 -8.39
CA THR A 112 -2.94 2.89 -9.81
C THR A 112 -4.11 2.04 -10.33
N ASP A 113 -4.73 2.50 -11.42
CA ASP A 113 -5.84 1.78 -12.02
C ASP A 113 -5.39 0.48 -12.71
N GLU A 114 -4.15 0.43 -13.21
CA GLU A 114 -3.57 -0.77 -13.82
C GLU A 114 -3.53 -1.96 -12.86
N MET A 115 -3.46 -1.71 -11.55
CA MET A 115 -3.51 -2.79 -10.55
C MET A 115 -4.82 -3.57 -10.58
N ARG A 116 -5.93 -2.98 -11.06
CA ARG A 116 -7.21 -3.68 -11.22
C ARG A 116 -7.07 -4.90 -12.14
N ALA A 117 -6.28 -4.79 -13.20
CA ALA A 117 -6.06 -5.88 -14.15
C ALA A 117 -5.49 -7.14 -13.48
N TYR A 118 -4.70 -6.98 -12.43
CA TYR A 118 -4.09 -8.07 -11.67
C TYR A 118 -5.00 -8.65 -10.57
N LEU A 119 -6.13 -8.01 -10.29
CA LEU A 119 -7.08 -8.39 -9.25
C LEU A 119 -8.43 -8.91 -9.82
N LYS A 120 -8.50 -9.21 -11.11
CA LYS A 120 -9.72 -9.70 -11.79
C LYS A 120 -10.34 -10.96 -11.17
N GLU A 121 -9.56 -11.76 -10.46
CA GLU A 121 -10.03 -12.94 -9.71
C GLU A 121 -10.77 -12.58 -8.39
N TYR A 122 -10.84 -11.27 -8.05
CA TYR A 122 -11.54 -10.73 -6.88
C TYR A 122 -12.53 -9.64 -7.29
N PRO A 123 -13.58 -9.96 -8.06
CA PRO A 123 -14.51 -8.96 -8.58
C PRO A 123 -15.21 -8.17 -7.47
N GLU A 124 -15.46 -8.78 -6.32
CA GLU A 124 -16.09 -8.10 -5.18
C GLU A 124 -15.20 -6.99 -4.58
N LEU A 125 -13.87 -7.12 -4.66
CA LEU A 125 -12.95 -6.04 -4.29
C LEU A 125 -12.97 -4.93 -5.32
N LEU A 126 -13.00 -5.28 -6.61
CA LEU A 126 -13.05 -4.30 -7.67
C LEU A 126 -14.33 -3.46 -7.64
N ASN A 127 -15.45 -4.03 -7.21
CA ASN A 127 -16.73 -3.32 -7.06
C ASN A 127 -16.72 -2.26 -5.94
N ILE A 128 -15.80 -2.36 -4.99
CA ILE A 128 -15.63 -1.38 -3.90
C ILE A 128 -14.35 -0.57 -4.05
N CYS A 129 -13.65 -0.65 -5.19
CA CYS A 129 -12.52 0.22 -5.48
C CYS A 129 -12.99 1.67 -5.59
N ALA A 130 -12.24 2.56 -4.93
CA ALA A 130 -12.41 4.00 -5.17
C ALA A 130 -12.09 4.31 -6.64
N GLU A 131 -12.90 5.19 -7.22
CA GLU A 131 -12.59 5.76 -8.52
C GLU A 131 -11.52 6.84 -8.40
N TYR A 132 -10.70 6.98 -9.44
CA TYR A 132 -9.76 8.10 -9.51
C TYR A 132 -10.53 9.37 -9.86
N ASP A 133 -10.22 10.42 -9.15
CA ASP A 133 -10.65 11.76 -9.51
C ASP A 133 -9.77 12.26 -10.66
N VAL A 134 -10.31 12.12 -11.88
CA VAL A 134 -9.61 12.54 -13.12
C VAL A 134 -9.43 14.06 -13.14
N ASP A 135 -10.32 14.81 -12.50
CA ASP A 135 -10.26 16.29 -12.48
C ASP A 135 -9.07 16.77 -11.62
N ALA A 136 -8.71 16.03 -10.56
CA ALA A 136 -7.53 16.33 -9.77
C ALA A 136 -6.22 16.15 -10.57
N VAL A 137 -6.19 15.24 -11.56
CA VAL A 137 -5.03 15.03 -12.43
C VAL A 137 -4.97 16.13 -13.50
N GLN A 138 -6.09 16.62 -13.97
CA GLN A 138 -6.18 17.65 -15.00
C GLN A 138 -5.75 19.03 -14.49
N ALA A 139 -5.97 19.32 -13.22
CA ALA A 139 -5.48 20.54 -12.56
C ALA A 139 -3.94 20.67 -12.55
N ILE A 140 -3.22 19.56 -12.75
CA ILE A 140 -1.74 19.55 -12.84
C ILE A 140 -1.28 19.92 -14.26
N SER A 141 -2.09 19.70 -15.30
CA SER A 141 -1.73 19.99 -16.69
C SER A 141 -1.69 21.48 -17.02
N ASP A 142 -2.37 22.32 -16.23
CA ASP A 142 -2.39 23.79 -16.43
C ASP A 142 -1.13 24.49 -15.91
N LEU A 143 -0.15 23.73 -15.40
CA LEU A 143 1.14 24.24 -14.95
C LEU A 143 2.18 24.45 -16.07
N THR A 144 1.77 24.35 -17.33
CA THR A 144 2.66 24.37 -18.51
C THR A 144 3.38 25.70 -18.80
N ALA A 145 3.17 26.74 -17.99
CA ALA A 145 3.82 28.07 -18.19
C ALA A 145 4.92 28.40 -17.19
N LYS A 146 5.32 27.49 -16.30
CA LYS A 146 6.31 27.76 -15.22
C LYS A 146 7.43 26.73 -15.24
N LYS A 147 8.60 27.16 -14.69
CA LYS A 147 9.72 26.30 -14.33
C LYS A 147 9.22 24.98 -13.75
N LEU A 148 9.48 23.86 -14.42
CA LEU A 148 9.09 22.56 -13.91
C LEU A 148 10.18 22.05 -12.96
N GLU A 149 9.81 21.86 -11.72
CA GLU A 149 10.70 21.29 -10.69
C GLU A 149 10.18 19.92 -10.29
N ILE A 150 10.99 18.88 -10.51
CA ILE A 150 10.67 17.49 -10.23
C ILE A 150 11.43 17.08 -8.97
N LEU A 151 10.73 16.55 -7.98
CA LEU A 151 11.33 15.97 -6.77
C LEU A 151 11.12 14.46 -6.76
N TYR A 152 12.22 13.72 -6.82
CA TYR A 152 12.23 12.30 -6.52
C TYR A 152 12.71 12.05 -5.09
N VAL A 153 11.94 11.28 -4.31
CA VAL A 153 12.32 10.85 -2.97
C VAL A 153 12.22 9.33 -2.91
N GLY A 154 13.37 8.65 -2.82
CA GLY A 154 13.36 7.19 -2.81
C GLY A 154 14.74 6.56 -2.81
N GLY A 155 14.79 5.22 -2.80
CA GLY A 155 16.04 4.48 -2.99
C GLY A 155 16.43 4.43 -4.46
N ILE A 156 17.74 4.29 -4.72
CA ILE A 156 18.29 4.02 -6.05
C ILE A 156 18.99 2.67 -5.96
N ASP A 157 18.42 1.66 -6.63
CA ASP A 157 18.99 0.30 -6.66
C ASP A 157 18.53 -0.45 -7.93
N ARG A 158 18.85 -1.73 -8.00
CA ARG A 158 18.47 -2.59 -9.13
C ARG A 158 16.97 -2.64 -9.44
N ILE A 159 16.13 -2.39 -8.45
CA ILE A 159 14.65 -2.40 -8.58
C ILE A 159 14.16 -0.99 -8.93
N TYR A 160 14.80 0.03 -8.36
CA TYR A 160 14.49 1.44 -8.57
C TYR A 160 15.59 2.09 -9.42
N ASP A 161 15.74 1.57 -10.66
CA ASP A 161 16.72 2.08 -11.62
C ASP A 161 16.25 3.40 -12.22
N LEU A 162 17.00 4.47 -11.96
CA LEU A 162 16.74 5.81 -12.46
C LEU A 162 17.51 6.14 -13.75
N THR A 163 18.16 5.16 -14.38
CA THR A 163 18.98 5.41 -15.59
C THR A 163 18.17 6.08 -16.68
N VAL A 164 16.96 5.57 -16.97
CA VAL A 164 16.06 6.14 -17.99
C VAL A 164 15.62 7.55 -17.60
N PHE A 165 15.34 7.77 -16.30
CA PHE A 165 14.98 9.09 -15.79
C PHE A 165 16.10 10.10 -16.01
N PHE A 166 17.35 9.78 -15.66
CA PHE A 166 18.49 10.66 -15.88
C PHE A 166 18.76 10.91 -17.36
N GLN A 167 18.63 9.89 -18.21
CA GLN A 167 18.74 10.06 -19.66
C GLN A 167 17.65 11.00 -20.22
N ALA A 168 16.43 10.89 -19.74
CA ALA A 168 15.35 11.78 -20.11
C ALA A 168 15.63 13.23 -19.65
N MET A 169 16.12 13.40 -18.42
CA MET A 169 16.46 14.74 -17.89
C MET A 169 17.56 15.44 -18.68
N GLN A 170 18.54 14.69 -19.22
CA GLN A 170 19.58 15.26 -20.09
C GLN A 170 19.04 15.82 -21.41
N GLN A 171 17.85 15.40 -21.83
CA GLN A 171 17.20 15.86 -23.06
C GLN A 171 16.13 16.94 -22.80
N MET A 172 15.89 17.27 -21.53
CA MET A 172 14.92 18.29 -21.16
C MET A 172 15.50 19.71 -21.33
N PRO A 173 14.64 20.71 -21.62
CA PRO A 173 15.05 22.11 -21.66
C PRO A 173 15.56 22.58 -20.28
N ASP A 174 16.41 23.61 -20.25
CA ASP A 174 17.01 24.20 -19.04
C ASP A 174 15.99 24.70 -17.99
N GLN A 175 14.72 24.77 -18.36
CA GLN A 175 13.62 25.18 -17.48
C GLN A 175 13.13 24.02 -16.57
N VAL A 176 13.56 22.78 -16.86
CA VAL A 176 13.19 21.58 -16.09
C VAL A 176 14.32 21.18 -15.17
N HIS A 177 14.06 21.21 -13.87
CA HIS A 177 15.05 20.82 -12.86
C HIS A 177 14.55 19.58 -12.12
N ALA A 178 15.47 18.66 -11.83
CA ALA A 178 15.18 17.50 -11.01
C ALA A 178 16.04 17.48 -9.75
N TYR A 179 15.38 17.24 -8.62
CA TYR A 179 16.00 17.05 -7.31
C TYR A 179 15.83 15.59 -6.91
N VAL A 180 16.91 14.92 -6.59
CA VAL A 180 16.90 13.52 -6.17
C VAL A 180 17.31 13.43 -4.72
N CYS A 181 16.37 13.03 -3.85
CA CYS A 181 16.61 12.77 -2.44
C CYS A 181 16.64 11.27 -2.21
N CYS A 182 17.82 10.71 -1.98
CA CYS A 182 18.04 9.29 -1.74
C CYS A 182 18.90 9.07 -0.50
N ARG A 183 19.07 7.82 -0.09
CA ARG A 183 19.99 7.49 1.00
C ARG A 183 21.43 7.70 0.57
N GLU A 184 22.28 8.18 1.48
CA GLU A 184 23.71 8.43 1.22
C GLU A 184 24.42 7.26 0.52
N LYS A 185 24.18 6.04 0.97
CA LYS A 185 24.74 4.82 0.36
C LYS A 185 24.30 4.54 -1.08
N ASP A 186 23.21 5.15 -1.53
CA ASP A 186 22.69 4.99 -2.89
C ASP A 186 23.20 6.09 -3.82
N PHE A 187 23.74 7.19 -3.26
CA PHE A 187 24.28 8.32 -4.02
C PHE A 187 25.68 8.04 -4.60
N CYS A 188 26.45 7.17 -3.97
CA CYS A 188 27.85 6.87 -4.34
C CYS A 188 27.98 5.63 -5.24
N LYS A 189 26.92 5.15 -5.87
CA LYS A 189 26.92 4.07 -6.83
C LYS A 189 26.83 4.58 -8.25
#